data_a3f2699f20c8a2ddd6bb94089031d53d
#
_entry.id   a3f2699f20c8a2ddd6bb94089031d53d
#
_cell.length_a   1.000
_cell.length_b   1.000
_cell.length_c   1.000
_cell.angle_alpha   90.00
_cell.angle_beta   90.00
_cell.angle_gamma   90.00
#
_symmetry.space_group_name_H-M   'P 1'
#
loop_
_entity.id
_entity.type
_entity.pdbx_description
1 polymer ?
#
loop_
_entity_poly.entity_id
_entity_poly.type
_entity_poly.pdbx_seq_one_letter_code
_entity_poly.pdbx_strand_id
1 'polypeptide(L)'
;MANNAVGTITQVIGAVVDVQFDGDLPEILNALHTQNGDNALVLEVAQHLGENTVRTIAMDSTEGLVRGRKVEDTGAPITVPVGPKTLGRILNVIGEPIDDGPEVGADMRSPIHREAPEFIDQSTEAEILETGIKVVDLLAPYAKGGKIGLFGGAGVGKTVLIMELINNVAKAHGGYSVFAGVGERTREGNDLYEEMVESGVITPGDPASSKAALVYGQMNEPPGARARVGLAGLTLAEYFRDEEGQDVLFFVDNIFRFTQAGSEVSALLGRIPSAVGYQPTLATDMGALQERITTT
;
A
#
# COMPACT_ATOMS: atom_id res chain seq x y z
N MET A 1 9.31 -1.59 -28.81
CA MET A 1 9.43 -0.52 -27.81
C MET A 1 8.10 0.21 -27.86
N ALA A 2 7.31 0.10 -26.80
CA ALA A 2 6.10 0.90 -26.69
C ALA A 2 6.53 2.38 -26.73
N ASN A 3 5.92 3.16 -27.62
CA ASN A 3 6.15 4.59 -27.67
C ASN A 3 5.38 5.18 -26.49
N ASN A 4 6.05 5.38 -25.35
CA ASN A 4 5.41 5.95 -24.17
C ASN A 4 4.84 7.32 -24.53
N ALA A 5 3.54 7.51 -24.29
CA ALA A 5 2.91 8.79 -24.55
C ALA A 5 3.51 9.85 -23.61
N VAL A 6 3.82 11.01 -24.17
CA VAL A 6 4.41 12.14 -23.42
C VAL A 6 3.39 13.26 -23.34
N GLY A 7 3.01 13.61 -22.11
CA GLY A 7 2.14 14.73 -21.82
C GLY A 7 2.88 15.95 -21.27
N THR A 8 2.11 16.99 -21.00
CA THR A 8 2.61 18.25 -20.44
C THR A 8 1.69 18.70 -19.31
N ILE A 9 2.27 19.06 -18.16
CA ILE A 9 1.52 19.58 -17.02
C ILE A 9 0.86 20.90 -17.39
N THR A 10 -0.46 20.96 -17.24
CA THR A 10 -1.25 22.16 -17.50
C THR A 10 -1.68 22.86 -16.23
N GLN A 11 -1.91 22.10 -15.14
CA GLN A 11 -2.36 22.63 -13.86
C GLN A 11 -1.85 21.81 -12.68
N VAL A 12 -1.54 22.48 -11.57
CA VAL A 12 -1.19 21.85 -10.28
C VAL A 12 -2.09 22.45 -9.20
N ILE A 13 -2.84 21.60 -8.48
CA ILE A 13 -3.75 22.00 -7.39
C ILE A 13 -3.48 21.07 -6.20
N GLY A 14 -2.59 21.46 -5.30
CA GLY A 14 -2.17 20.57 -4.21
C GLY A 14 -1.63 19.25 -4.76
N ALA A 15 -2.13 18.14 -4.27
CA ALA A 15 -1.73 16.81 -4.73
C ALA A 15 -2.36 16.37 -6.07
N VAL A 16 -3.18 17.23 -6.71
CA VAL A 16 -3.79 16.94 -8.01
C VAL A 16 -3.04 17.67 -9.11
N VAL A 17 -2.73 16.96 -10.19
CA VAL A 17 -2.00 17.48 -11.35
C VAL A 17 -2.76 17.12 -12.62
N ASP A 18 -3.07 18.15 -13.44
CA ASP A 18 -3.69 17.95 -14.75
C ASP A 18 -2.61 17.91 -15.83
N VAL A 19 -2.66 16.87 -16.66
CA VAL A 19 -1.68 16.60 -17.71
C VAL A 19 -2.40 16.47 -19.05
N GLN A 20 -1.95 17.22 -20.04
CA GLN A 20 -2.46 17.17 -21.41
C GLN A 20 -1.55 16.36 -22.31
N PHE A 21 -2.14 15.50 -23.13
CA PHE A 21 -1.45 14.67 -24.12
C PHE A 21 -1.82 15.10 -25.54
N ASP A 22 -0.90 14.97 -26.47
CA ASP A 22 -1.14 15.32 -27.89
C ASP A 22 -1.76 14.16 -28.70
N GLY A 23 -1.86 12.95 -28.10
CA GLY A 23 -2.34 11.73 -28.71
C GLY A 23 -3.28 10.94 -27.82
N ASP A 24 -3.11 9.62 -27.80
CA ASP A 24 -3.89 8.71 -26.96
C ASP A 24 -3.70 9.03 -25.48
N LEU A 25 -4.80 8.94 -24.73
CA LEU A 25 -4.78 9.18 -23.29
C LEU A 25 -4.30 7.94 -22.54
N PRO A 26 -3.49 8.12 -21.47
CA PRO A 26 -3.20 7.06 -20.54
C PRO A 26 -4.47 6.44 -19.97
N GLU A 27 -4.44 5.15 -19.71
CA GLU A 27 -5.55 4.48 -19.02
C GLU A 27 -5.69 4.96 -17.57
N ILE A 28 -6.89 4.87 -17.02
CA ILE A 28 -7.13 5.15 -15.60
C ILE A 28 -6.32 4.17 -14.76
N LEU A 29 -5.71 4.65 -13.68
CA LEU A 29 -4.76 3.99 -12.79
C LEU A 29 -3.34 3.84 -13.34
N ASN A 30 -3.07 4.21 -14.59
CA ASN A 30 -1.68 4.23 -15.06
C ASN A 30 -0.81 5.16 -14.22
N ALA A 31 0.43 4.74 -14.04
CA ALA A 31 1.48 5.55 -13.44
C ALA A 31 2.14 6.44 -14.50
N LEU A 32 2.22 7.70 -14.21
CA LEU A 32 2.94 8.68 -15.03
C LEU A 32 4.19 9.13 -14.27
N HIS A 33 5.31 9.26 -14.96
CA HIS A 33 6.57 9.70 -14.38
C HIS A 33 6.91 11.13 -14.81
N THR A 34 7.33 11.93 -13.85
CA THR A 34 7.87 13.28 -14.07
C THR A 34 8.96 13.59 -13.05
N GLN A 35 9.56 14.77 -13.16
CA GLN A 35 10.57 15.26 -12.24
C GLN A 35 10.06 16.50 -11.51
N ASN A 36 10.27 16.57 -10.21
CA ASN A 36 10.02 17.77 -9.40
C ASN A 36 11.35 18.24 -8.77
N GLY A 37 12.03 19.17 -9.43
CA GLY A 37 13.44 19.47 -9.12
C GLY A 37 14.32 18.27 -9.41
N ASP A 38 15.05 17.80 -8.41
CA ASP A 38 15.91 16.61 -8.49
C ASP A 38 15.18 15.31 -8.10
N ASN A 39 13.94 15.40 -7.61
CA ASN A 39 13.17 14.26 -7.15
C ASN A 39 12.30 13.67 -8.28
N ALA A 40 12.31 12.37 -8.44
CA ALA A 40 11.36 11.66 -9.26
C ALA A 40 9.96 11.76 -8.62
N LEU A 41 8.95 12.04 -9.43
CA LEU A 41 7.57 12.14 -8.98
C LEU A 41 6.68 11.21 -9.80
N VAL A 42 5.93 10.37 -9.12
CA VAL A 42 4.94 9.48 -9.73
C VAL A 42 3.55 10.07 -9.55
N LEU A 43 2.80 10.12 -10.64
CA LEU A 43 1.42 10.56 -10.69
C LEU A 43 0.54 9.38 -11.12
N GLU A 44 -0.60 9.17 -10.48
CA GLU A 44 -1.57 8.14 -10.87
C GLU A 44 -2.76 8.78 -11.59
N VAL A 45 -3.12 8.27 -12.75
CA VAL A 45 -4.27 8.76 -13.52
C VAL A 45 -5.57 8.43 -12.79
N ALA A 46 -6.35 9.45 -12.43
CA ALA A 46 -7.60 9.30 -11.68
C ALA A 46 -8.86 9.54 -12.54
N GLN A 47 -8.78 10.45 -13.51
CA GLN A 47 -9.92 10.84 -14.34
C GLN A 47 -9.48 11.34 -15.72
N HIS A 48 -10.30 11.11 -16.73
CA HIS A 48 -10.24 11.80 -18.01
C HIS A 48 -11.16 13.03 -17.98
N LEU A 49 -10.61 14.21 -18.26
CA LEU A 49 -11.36 15.48 -18.21
C LEU A 49 -11.93 15.91 -19.57
N GLY A 50 -11.55 15.24 -20.65
CA GLY A 50 -11.78 15.70 -22.02
C GLY A 50 -10.62 16.56 -22.55
N GLU A 51 -10.71 17.00 -23.81
CA GLU A 51 -9.67 17.80 -24.48
C GLU A 51 -8.24 17.23 -24.32
N ASN A 52 -8.12 15.90 -24.42
CA ASN A 52 -6.86 15.15 -24.25
C ASN A 52 -6.15 15.43 -22.91
N THR A 53 -6.95 15.73 -21.86
CA THR A 53 -6.42 16.02 -20.53
C THR A 53 -6.84 14.95 -19.53
N VAL A 54 -5.89 14.51 -18.74
CA VAL A 54 -6.11 13.60 -17.61
C VAL A 54 -5.84 14.33 -16.29
N ARG A 55 -6.61 14.00 -15.28
CA ARG A 55 -6.39 14.41 -13.90
C ARG A 55 -5.71 13.30 -13.13
N THR A 56 -4.63 13.65 -12.47
CA THR A 56 -3.80 12.70 -11.74
C THR A 56 -3.67 13.06 -10.27
N ILE A 57 -3.25 12.09 -9.47
CA ILE A 57 -2.95 12.24 -8.05
C ILE A 57 -1.47 11.96 -7.85
N ALA A 58 -0.78 12.87 -7.17
CA ALA A 58 0.64 12.73 -6.88
C ALA A 58 0.88 11.77 -5.70
N MET A 59 1.91 10.95 -5.84
CA MET A 59 2.36 10.02 -4.80
C MET A 59 3.42 10.64 -3.87
N ASP A 60 3.90 11.84 -4.20
CA ASP A 60 4.83 12.60 -3.37
C ASP A 60 4.52 14.10 -3.48
N SER A 61 5.29 14.94 -2.81
CA SER A 61 5.09 16.38 -2.77
C SER A 61 5.13 17.02 -4.17
N THR A 62 4.15 17.87 -4.42
CA THR A 62 4.04 18.69 -5.63
C THR A 62 4.60 20.11 -5.41
N GLU A 63 5.19 20.41 -4.27
CA GLU A 63 5.78 21.73 -3.99
C GLU A 63 6.90 22.01 -4.97
N GLY A 64 6.82 23.16 -5.62
CA GLY A 64 7.79 23.54 -6.66
C GLY A 64 7.51 22.98 -8.07
N LEU A 65 6.52 22.11 -8.22
CA LEU A 65 6.14 21.58 -9.53
C LEU A 65 5.53 22.67 -10.40
N VAL A 66 6.04 22.82 -11.64
CA VAL A 66 5.63 23.90 -12.54
C VAL A 66 4.88 23.38 -13.76
N ARG A 67 4.01 24.23 -14.32
CA ARG A 67 3.34 23.97 -15.61
C ARG A 67 4.37 23.87 -16.73
N GLY A 68 4.03 23.15 -17.79
CA GLY A 68 4.89 22.96 -18.95
C GLY A 68 5.92 21.85 -18.79
N ARG A 69 6.02 21.23 -17.60
CA ARG A 69 6.91 20.07 -17.41
C ARG A 69 6.38 18.84 -18.14
N LYS A 70 7.29 18.06 -18.70
CA LYS A 70 6.95 16.82 -19.40
C LYS A 70 6.66 15.69 -18.41
N VAL A 71 5.72 14.83 -18.82
CA VAL A 71 5.27 13.67 -18.07
C VAL A 71 5.20 12.48 -19.02
N GLU A 72 5.76 11.35 -18.63
CA GLU A 72 5.77 10.13 -19.43
C GLU A 72 4.77 9.12 -18.87
N ASP A 73 3.91 8.57 -19.72
CA ASP A 73 3.06 7.43 -19.37
C ASP A 73 3.89 6.15 -19.36
N THR A 74 3.82 5.39 -18.29
CA THR A 74 4.50 4.08 -18.20
C THR A 74 3.76 2.98 -18.94
N GLY A 75 2.48 3.20 -19.31
CA GLY A 75 1.60 2.20 -19.90
C GLY A 75 1.13 1.14 -18.93
N ALA A 76 1.32 1.32 -17.62
CA ALA A 76 0.93 0.39 -16.57
C ALA A 76 0.61 1.11 -15.26
N PRO A 77 -0.15 0.49 -14.35
CA PRO A 77 -0.33 0.99 -12.98
C PRO A 77 0.98 1.06 -12.19
N ILE A 78 0.94 1.73 -11.04
CA ILE A 78 2.05 1.73 -10.08
C ILE A 78 2.41 0.28 -9.74
N THR A 79 3.68 -0.06 -9.83
CA THR A 79 4.21 -1.36 -9.46
C THR A 79 5.15 -1.24 -8.26
N VAL A 80 5.17 -2.28 -7.42
CA VAL A 80 6.09 -2.39 -6.29
C VAL A 80 6.95 -3.66 -6.41
N PRO A 81 8.19 -3.66 -5.89
CA PRO A 81 8.98 -4.88 -5.82
C PRO A 81 8.29 -5.89 -4.91
N VAL A 82 8.36 -7.15 -5.27
CA VAL A 82 7.79 -8.27 -4.51
C VAL A 82 8.84 -9.37 -4.33
N GLY A 83 8.57 -10.29 -3.41
CA GLY A 83 9.40 -11.46 -3.17
C GLY A 83 10.37 -11.33 -2.00
N PRO A 84 11.21 -12.35 -1.77
CA PRO A 84 12.03 -12.48 -0.57
C PRO A 84 12.98 -11.30 -0.30
N LYS A 85 13.40 -10.59 -1.33
CA LYS A 85 14.28 -9.41 -1.19
C LYS A 85 13.61 -8.21 -0.50
N THR A 86 12.29 -8.23 -0.34
CA THR A 86 11.55 -7.19 0.38
C THR A 86 11.51 -7.42 1.89
N LEU A 87 11.84 -8.63 2.34
CA LEU A 87 11.86 -8.97 3.76
C LEU A 87 12.94 -8.18 4.50
N GLY A 88 12.60 -7.71 5.67
CA GLY A 88 13.48 -6.88 6.50
C GLY A 88 13.62 -5.43 6.02
N ARG A 89 12.89 -5.03 4.96
CA ARG A 89 12.98 -3.70 4.36
C ARG A 89 11.77 -2.83 4.70
N ILE A 90 12.00 -1.53 4.65
CA ILE A 90 10.94 -0.52 4.74
C ILE A 90 10.85 0.17 3.39
N LEU A 91 9.67 0.07 2.76
CA LEU A 91 9.39 0.62 1.44
C LEU A 91 8.37 1.75 1.52
N ASN A 92 8.42 2.68 0.56
CA ASN A 92 7.36 3.67 0.35
C ASN A 92 6.25 3.12 -0.58
N VAL A 93 5.27 3.96 -0.91
CA VAL A 93 4.10 3.60 -1.73
C VAL A 93 4.45 3.13 -3.15
N ILE A 94 5.56 3.56 -3.70
CA ILE A 94 6.05 3.17 -5.05
C ILE A 94 7.13 2.08 -4.99
N GLY A 95 7.38 1.56 -3.78
CA GLY A 95 8.31 0.46 -3.55
C GLY A 95 9.78 0.85 -3.52
N GLU A 96 10.09 2.12 -3.28
CA GLU A 96 11.45 2.57 -3.00
C GLU A 96 11.81 2.36 -1.52
N PRO A 97 13.04 1.98 -1.21
CA PRO A 97 13.48 1.82 0.17
C PRO A 97 13.60 3.18 0.87
N ILE A 98 13.13 3.23 2.10
CA ILE A 98 13.23 4.40 3.00
C ILE A 98 13.99 4.06 4.29
N ASP A 99 14.71 2.95 4.30
CA ASP A 99 15.50 2.42 5.40
C ASP A 99 17.02 2.62 5.21
N ASP A 100 17.41 3.60 4.38
CA ASP A 100 18.82 3.87 3.99
C ASP A 100 19.55 2.67 3.37
N GLY A 101 18.82 1.60 3.05
CA GLY A 101 19.34 0.42 2.40
C GLY A 101 19.43 0.55 0.87
N PRO A 102 20.09 -0.40 0.19
CA PRO A 102 20.17 -0.42 -1.26
C PRO A 102 18.78 -0.64 -1.89
N GLU A 103 18.62 -0.25 -3.14
CA GLU A 103 17.40 -0.55 -3.90
C GLU A 103 17.05 -2.03 -3.85
N VAL A 104 15.78 -2.33 -3.64
CA VAL A 104 15.27 -3.69 -3.76
C VAL A 104 15.21 -4.02 -5.24
N GLY A 105 15.98 -5.02 -5.67
CA GLY A 105 16.18 -5.34 -7.08
C GLY A 105 14.87 -5.49 -7.86
N ALA A 106 14.86 -4.96 -9.08
CA ALA A 106 13.70 -4.84 -9.95
C ALA A 106 13.27 -6.16 -10.63
N ASP A 107 13.85 -7.30 -10.25
CA ASP A 107 13.66 -8.57 -10.97
C ASP A 107 12.20 -9.05 -10.96
N MET A 108 11.45 -8.72 -9.90
CA MET A 108 10.03 -9.03 -9.76
C MET A 108 9.29 -7.80 -9.22
N ARG A 109 8.36 -7.30 -10.02
CA ARG A 109 7.46 -6.20 -9.62
C ARG A 109 6.02 -6.58 -9.95
N SER A 110 5.10 -6.21 -9.08
CA SER A 110 3.66 -6.44 -9.26
C SER A 110 2.87 -5.14 -9.16
N PRO A 111 1.81 -4.98 -9.96
CA PRO A 111 0.96 -3.80 -9.90
C PRO A 111 0.19 -3.79 -8.57
N ILE A 112 0.03 -2.59 -7.99
CA ILE A 112 -0.74 -2.42 -6.75
C ILE A 112 -2.26 -2.54 -6.98
N HIS A 113 -2.71 -2.28 -8.21
CA HIS A 113 -4.09 -2.47 -8.61
C HIS A 113 -4.22 -3.86 -9.25
N ARG A 114 -4.84 -4.77 -8.53
CA ARG A 114 -5.13 -6.14 -8.95
C ARG A 114 -6.58 -6.47 -8.63
N GLU A 115 -7.15 -7.36 -9.40
CA GLU A 115 -8.44 -7.94 -9.07
C GLU A 115 -8.32 -8.94 -7.91
N ALA A 116 -9.41 -9.15 -7.19
CA ALA A 116 -9.49 -10.19 -6.18
C ALA A 116 -9.36 -11.58 -6.82
N PRO A 117 -8.89 -12.61 -6.09
CA PRO A 117 -8.88 -13.97 -6.57
C PRO A 117 -10.27 -14.42 -7.06
N GLU A 118 -10.34 -15.18 -8.15
CA GLU A 118 -11.59 -15.69 -8.66
C GLU A 118 -12.26 -16.61 -7.64
N PHE A 119 -13.59 -16.70 -7.69
CA PHE A 119 -14.36 -17.52 -6.75
C PHE A 119 -13.91 -18.99 -6.72
N ILE A 120 -13.45 -19.51 -7.87
CA ILE A 120 -12.99 -20.89 -7.99
C ILE A 120 -11.65 -21.15 -7.29
N ASP A 121 -10.84 -20.11 -7.12
CA ASP A 121 -9.51 -20.19 -6.50
C ASP A 121 -9.56 -20.00 -4.99
N GLN A 122 -10.72 -19.60 -4.45
CA GLN A 122 -10.87 -19.35 -3.01
C GLN A 122 -11.17 -20.63 -2.25
N SER A 123 -10.40 -20.87 -1.17
CA SER A 123 -10.68 -21.98 -0.26
C SER A 123 -11.94 -21.69 0.56
N THR A 124 -12.80 -22.71 0.68
CA THR A 124 -14.01 -22.67 1.52
C THR A 124 -13.81 -23.36 2.87
N GLU A 125 -12.63 -23.91 3.13
CA GLU A 125 -12.34 -24.59 4.38
C GLU A 125 -12.12 -23.57 5.51
N ALA A 126 -12.84 -23.75 6.61
CA ALA A 126 -12.70 -22.91 7.80
C ALA A 126 -11.62 -23.49 8.72
N GLU A 127 -10.43 -22.91 8.66
CA GLU A 127 -9.34 -23.26 9.57
C GLU A 127 -9.13 -22.15 10.61
N ILE A 128 -8.80 -22.56 11.84
CA ILE A 128 -8.44 -21.64 12.91
C ILE A 128 -6.94 -21.35 12.83
N LEU A 129 -6.58 -20.07 12.89
CA LEU A 129 -5.20 -19.64 13.09
C LEU A 129 -4.87 -19.64 14.58
N GLU A 130 -4.03 -20.55 15.02
CA GLU A 130 -3.52 -20.56 16.39
C GLU A 130 -2.51 -19.44 16.57
N THR A 131 -2.88 -18.42 17.34
CA THR A 131 -2.06 -17.21 17.55
C THR A 131 -1.04 -17.36 18.68
N GLY A 132 -1.22 -18.35 19.56
CA GLY A 132 -0.43 -18.51 20.79
C GLY A 132 -0.82 -17.52 21.90
N ILE A 133 -1.77 -16.64 21.65
CA ILE A 133 -2.30 -15.68 22.62
C ILE A 133 -3.56 -16.28 23.25
N LYS A 134 -3.46 -16.77 24.49
CA LYS A 134 -4.55 -17.53 25.15
C LYS A 134 -5.92 -16.87 25.09
N VAL A 135 -5.98 -15.57 25.32
CA VAL A 135 -7.27 -14.86 25.34
C VAL A 135 -7.87 -14.79 23.93
N VAL A 136 -7.06 -14.67 22.90
CA VAL A 136 -7.52 -14.68 21.51
C VAL A 136 -8.00 -16.09 21.14
N ASP A 137 -7.14 -17.07 21.30
CA ASP A 137 -7.43 -18.46 20.87
C ASP A 137 -8.63 -19.08 21.57
N LEU A 138 -8.88 -18.71 22.84
CA LEU A 138 -9.98 -19.25 23.63
C LEU A 138 -11.31 -18.48 23.50
N LEU A 139 -11.24 -17.15 23.37
CA LEU A 139 -12.42 -16.30 23.43
C LEU A 139 -12.84 -15.66 22.11
N ALA A 140 -11.89 -15.45 21.19
CA ALA A 140 -12.11 -14.83 19.90
C ALA A 140 -11.14 -15.40 18.85
N PRO A 141 -11.21 -16.72 18.56
CA PRO A 141 -10.26 -17.36 17.67
C PRO A 141 -10.29 -16.74 16.26
N TYR A 142 -9.13 -16.61 15.66
CA TYR A 142 -8.98 -16.08 14.32
C TYR A 142 -9.14 -17.19 13.29
N ALA A 143 -9.88 -16.91 12.24
CA ALA A 143 -9.93 -17.79 11.06
C ALA A 143 -8.82 -17.40 10.07
N LYS A 144 -8.19 -18.39 9.43
CA LYS A 144 -7.32 -18.15 8.27
C LYS A 144 -8.14 -17.48 7.17
N GLY A 145 -7.54 -16.50 6.48
CA GLY A 145 -8.26 -15.65 5.51
C GLY A 145 -9.27 -14.67 6.14
N GLY A 146 -9.40 -14.68 7.48
CA GLY A 146 -10.28 -13.77 8.22
C GLY A 146 -9.76 -12.34 8.27
N LYS A 147 -10.67 -11.41 8.50
CA LYS A 147 -10.39 -9.97 8.65
C LYS A 147 -10.72 -9.56 10.08
N ILE A 148 -9.71 -9.21 10.85
CA ILE A 148 -9.83 -8.96 12.29
C ILE A 148 -9.53 -7.50 12.59
N GLY A 149 -10.41 -6.84 13.33
CA GLY A 149 -10.22 -5.47 13.80
C GLY A 149 -9.74 -5.42 15.25
N LEU A 150 -8.59 -4.77 15.48
CA LEU A 150 -8.08 -4.47 16.82
C LEU A 150 -8.44 -3.02 17.16
N PHE A 151 -9.46 -2.85 17.99
CA PHE A 151 -9.95 -1.54 18.39
C PHE A 151 -9.44 -1.15 19.78
N GLY A 152 -8.97 0.07 19.89
CA GLY A 152 -8.51 0.61 21.17
C GLY A 152 -7.95 2.03 21.03
N GLY A 153 -7.97 2.77 22.13
CA GLY A 153 -7.34 4.09 22.20
C GLY A 153 -5.81 4.02 22.18
N ALA A 154 -5.15 5.17 22.35
CA ALA A 154 -3.70 5.19 22.47
C ALA A 154 -3.23 4.50 23.76
N GLY A 155 -2.09 3.81 23.70
CA GLY A 155 -1.45 3.20 24.89
C GLY A 155 -2.15 1.97 25.45
N VAL A 156 -3.09 1.34 24.75
CA VAL A 156 -3.81 0.15 25.23
C VAL A 156 -3.19 -1.19 24.78
N GLY A 157 -2.01 -1.16 24.17
CA GLY A 157 -1.25 -2.36 23.84
C GLY A 157 -1.55 -2.97 22.46
N LYS A 158 -2.14 -2.22 21.52
CA LYS A 158 -2.35 -2.70 20.13
C LYS A 158 -1.06 -3.15 19.47
N THR A 159 -0.02 -2.32 19.54
CA THR A 159 1.30 -2.61 18.96
C THR A 159 1.92 -3.86 19.59
N VAL A 160 1.82 -4.01 20.91
CA VAL A 160 2.30 -5.21 21.62
C VAL A 160 1.60 -6.47 21.11
N LEU A 161 0.28 -6.40 20.90
CA LEU A 161 -0.48 -7.54 20.38
C LEU A 161 -0.08 -7.86 18.93
N ILE A 162 0.12 -6.85 18.09
CA ILE A 162 0.60 -7.01 16.70
C ILE A 162 1.97 -7.67 16.70
N MET A 163 2.91 -7.19 17.52
CA MET A 163 4.25 -7.75 17.63
C MET A 163 4.23 -9.21 18.07
N GLU A 164 3.38 -9.55 19.05
CA GLU A 164 3.25 -10.93 19.52
C GLU A 164 2.67 -11.84 18.42
N LEU A 165 1.67 -11.37 17.67
CA LEU A 165 1.13 -12.10 16.51
C LEU A 165 2.20 -12.36 15.45
N ILE A 166 2.96 -11.33 15.06
CA ILE A 166 4.05 -11.45 14.08
C ILE A 166 5.10 -12.48 14.55
N ASN A 167 5.54 -12.34 15.79
CA ASN A 167 6.55 -13.21 16.36
C ASN A 167 6.10 -14.69 16.45
N ASN A 168 4.85 -14.89 16.88
CA ASN A 168 4.30 -16.24 17.03
C ASN A 168 4.07 -16.91 15.68
N VAL A 169 3.53 -16.21 14.68
CA VAL A 169 3.35 -16.76 13.33
C VAL A 169 4.69 -17.05 12.67
N ALA A 170 5.68 -16.18 12.80
CA ALA A 170 7.01 -16.41 12.28
C ALA A 170 7.66 -17.66 12.90
N LYS A 171 7.47 -17.91 14.20
CA LYS A 171 8.09 -19.05 14.92
C LYS A 171 7.31 -20.36 14.76
N ALA A 172 5.98 -20.29 14.86
CA ALA A 172 5.15 -21.51 14.91
C ALA A 172 4.77 -22.01 13.51
N HIS A 173 4.51 -21.10 12.58
CA HIS A 173 4.00 -21.44 11.25
C HIS A 173 5.02 -21.21 10.13
N GLY A 174 6.17 -20.57 10.42
CA GLY A 174 7.16 -20.21 9.40
C GLY A 174 6.69 -19.15 8.41
N GLY A 175 5.48 -18.61 8.60
CA GLY A 175 4.85 -17.63 7.73
C GLY A 175 5.52 -16.26 7.74
N TYR A 176 5.10 -15.43 6.82
CA TYR A 176 5.59 -14.06 6.70
C TYR A 176 4.56 -13.06 7.22
N SER A 177 5.01 -11.86 7.50
CA SER A 177 4.14 -10.74 7.87
C SER A 177 4.43 -9.54 6.99
N VAL A 178 3.39 -8.83 6.61
CA VAL A 178 3.51 -7.55 5.92
C VAL A 178 2.76 -6.50 6.71
N PHE A 179 3.43 -5.41 7.03
CA PHE A 179 2.85 -4.31 7.78
C PHE A 179 2.75 -3.06 6.91
N ALA A 180 1.53 -2.57 6.71
CA ALA A 180 1.25 -1.33 6.02
C ALA A 180 0.92 -0.23 7.03
N GLY A 181 1.83 0.71 7.20
CA GLY A 181 1.64 1.92 8.01
C GLY A 181 0.93 2.99 7.21
N VAL A 182 -0.34 3.24 7.51
CA VAL A 182 -1.20 4.14 6.76
C VAL A 182 -1.51 5.38 7.58
N GLY A 183 -0.85 6.50 7.26
CA GLY A 183 -1.12 7.79 7.89
C GLY A 183 -0.80 7.86 9.39
N GLU A 184 0.02 6.96 9.90
CA GLU A 184 0.46 6.95 11.29
C GLU A 184 1.68 7.86 11.50
N ARG A 185 2.10 8.03 12.74
CA ARG A 185 3.26 8.85 13.08
C ARG A 185 4.54 8.13 12.69
N THR A 186 5.46 8.84 12.04
CA THR A 186 6.76 8.30 11.64
C THR A 186 7.52 7.68 12.82
N ARG A 187 7.44 8.31 14.00
CA ARG A 187 8.06 7.79 15.22
C ARG A 187 7.50 6.40 15.60
N GLU A 188 6.18 6.21 15.57
CA GLU A 188 5.55 4.92 15.93
C GLU A 188 5.94 3.83 14.93
N GLY A 189 6.09 4.20 13.65
CA GLY A 189 6.60 3.29 12.63
C GLY A 189 8.07 2.88 12.86
N ASN A 190 8.90 3.83 13.29
CA ASN A 190 10.30 3.53 13.62
C ASN A 190 10.42 2.68 14.90
N ASP A 191 9.65 3.04 15.95
CA ASP A 191 9.63 2.26 17.19
C ASP A 191 9.23 0.78 16.90
N LEU A 192 8.23 0.57 16.03
CA LEU A 192 7.81 -0.76 15.61
C LEU A 192 8.91 -1.53 14.86
N TYR A 193 9.64 -0.87 13.96
CA TYR A 193 10.75 -1.49 13.25
C TYR A 193 11.87 -1.92 14.20
N GLU A 194 12.26 -1.06 15.15
CA GLU A 194 13.28 -1.38 16.14
C GLU A 194 12.84 -2.55 17.04
N GLU A 195 11.58 -2.59 17.47
CA GLU A 195 11.04 -3.72 18.22
C GLU A 195 11.08 -5.04 17.41
N MET A 196 10.85 -4.99 16.09
CA MET A 196 10.97 -6.16 15.21
C MET A 196 12.42 -6.64 15.09
N VAL A 197 13.37 -5.71 15.08
CA VAL A 197 14.81 -6.02 15.08
C VAL A 197 15.21 -6.64 16.42
N GLU A 198 14.82 -6.04 17.54
CA GLU A 198 15.13 -6.55 18.88
C GLU A 198 14.54 -7.96 19.13
N SER A 199 13.33 -8.22 18.62
CA SER A 199 12.67 -9.52 18.74
C SER A 199 13.23 -10.60 17.79
N GLY A 200 14.11 -10.22 16.85
CA GLY A 200 14.69 -11.11 15.85
C GLY A 200 13.74 -11.51 14.72
N VAL A 201 12.62 -10.79 14.54
CA VAL A 201 11.72 -10.94 13.38
C VAL A 201 12.35 -10.35 12.12
N ILE A 202 13.10 -9.27 12.29
CA ILE A 202 13.88 -8.62 11.22
C ILE A 202 15.37 -8.70 11.58
N THR A 203 16.18 -9.11 10.61
CA THR A 203 17.62 -9.01 10.66
C THR A 203 18.06 -7.98 9.62
N PRO A 204 18.51 -6.79 10.04
CA PRO A 204 18.91 -5.74 9.11
C PRO A 204 19.99 -6.22 8.14
N GLY A 205 19.77 -5.99 6.85
CA GLY A 205 20.70 -6.40 5.78
C GLY A 205 20.67 -7.88 5.42
N ASP A 206 19.86 -8.70 6.09
CA ASP A 206 19.67 -10.12 5.76
C ASP A 206 18.18 -10.46 5.52
N PRO A 207 17.70 -10.33 4.28
CA PRO A 207 16.34 -10.70 3.93
C PRO A 207 16.03 -12.19 4.16
N ALA A 208 17.00 -13.06 4.04
CA ALA A 208 16.78 -14.51 4.19
C ALA A 208 16.43 -14.91 5.63
N SER A 209 16.94 -14.18 6.61
CA SER A 209 16.64 -14.39 8.04
C SER A 209 15.45 -13.57 8.52
N SER A 210 14.96 -12.62 7.71
CA SER A 210 13.85 -11.74 8.06
C SER A 210 12.51 -12.39 7.74
N LYS A 211 11.47 -12.08 8.55
CA LYS A 211 10.12 -12.65 8.43
C LYS A 211 9.04 -11.61 8.22
N ALA A 212 9.40 -10.33 8.18
CA ALA A 212 8.46 -9.24 7.98
C ALA A 212 8.96 -8.25 6.94
N ALA A 213 8.03 -7.64 6.20
CA ALA A 213 8.26 -6.51 5.31
C ALA A 213 7.35 -5.36 5.72
N LEU A 214 7.84 -4.11 5.61
CA LEU A 214 7.09 -2.92 5.99
C LEU A 214 6.91 -2.00 4.80
N VAL A 215 5.72 -1.42 4.69
CA VAL A 215 5.42 -0.42 3.66
C VAL A 215 4.79 0.78 4.35
N TYR A 216 5.42 1.94 4.28
CA TYR A 216 4.99 3.12 5.00
C TYR A 216 4.52 4.25 4.08
N GLY A 217 3.34 4.80 4.38
CA GLY A 217 2.81 6.05 3.89
C GLY A 217 2.29 6.83 5.08
N GLN A 218 3.22 7.48 5.81
CA GLN A 218 2.96 8.10 7.10
C GLN A 218 2.18 9.41 6.97
N MET A 219 1.84 10.04 8.11
CA MET A 219 0.95 11.20 8.13
C MET A 219 1.53 12.45 7.45
N ASN A 220 2.84 12.52 7.25
CA ASN A 220 3.51 13.59 6.51
C ASN A 220 3.43 13.42 4.99
N GLU A 221 3.07 12.23 4.51
CA GLU A 221 2.92 11.95 3.10
C GLU A 221 1.64 12.58 2.51
N PRO A 222 1.62 12.90 1.21
CA PRO A 222 0.43 13.41 0.55
C PRO A 222 -0.71 12.38 0.55
N PRO A 223 -1.97 12.84 0.36
CA PRO A 223 -3.13 11.95 0.43
C PRO A 223 -3.10 10.83 -0.62
N GLY A 224 -2.47 11.03 -1.78
CA GLY A 224 -2.29 10.00 -2.79
C GLY A 224 -1.48 8.82 -2.26
N ALA A 225 -0.33 9.07 -1.66
CA ALA A 225 0.51 8.03 -1.05
C ALA A 225 -0.23 7.29 0.06
N ARG A 226 -0.87 8.01 0.99
CA ARG A 226 -1.63 7.41 2.10
C ARG A 226 -2.81 6.56 1.62
N ALA A 227 -3.42 6.92 0.50
CA ALA A 227 -4.53 6.16 -0.08
C ALA A 227 -4.08 4.89 -0.85
N ARG A 228 -2.80 4.76 -1.17
CA ARG A 228 -2.27 3.64 -1.97
C ARG A 228 -1.33 2.72 -1.20
N VAL A 229 -0.71 3.19 -0.12
CA VAL A 229 0.25 2.39 0.64
C VAL A 229 -0.32 1.08 1.17
N GLY A 230 -1.60 1.04 1.56
CA GLY A 230 -2.27 -0.20 1.95
C GLY A 230 -2.36 -1.22 0.81
N LEU A 231 -2.58 -0.75 -0.43
CA LEU A 231 -2.57 -1.60 -1.62
C LEU A 231 -1.16 -2.08 -1.96
N ALA A 232 -0.15 -1.24 -1.79
CA ALA A 232 1.24 -1.62 -1.97
C ALA A 232 1.64 -2.75 -1.00
N GLY A 233 1.33 -2.59 0.30
CA GLY A 233 1.57 -3.65 1.29
C GLY A 233 0.80 -4.93 1.00
N LEU A 234 -0.47 -4.83 0.61
CA LEU A 234 -1.27 -6.00 0.23
C LEU A 234 -0.66 -6.75 -0.96
N THR A 235 -0.12 -6.03 -1.94
CA THR A 235 0.54 -6.65 -3.11
C THR A 235 1.77 -7.48 -2.71
N LEU A 236 2.54 -7.03 -1.72
CA LEU A 236 3.64 -7.83 -1.16
C LEU A 236 3.10 -9.10 -0.48
N ALA A 237 2.04 -8.96 0.31
CA ALA A 237 1.43 -10.10 1.01
C ALA A 237 0.86 -11.14 0.02
N GLU A 238 0.18 -10.69 -1.03
CA GLU A 238 -0.35 -11.56 -2.08
C GLU A 238 0.74 -12.36 -2.80
N TYR A 239 1.91 -11.78 -3.04
CA TYR A 239 3.02 -12.51 -3.64
C TYR A 239 3.42 -13.72 -2.79
N PHE A 240 3.61 -13.54 -1.50
CA PHE A 240 3.98 -14.64 -0.60
C PHE A 240 2.87 -15.70 -0.47
N ARG A 241 1.61 -15.29 -0.54
CA ARG A 241 0.47 -16.21 -0.57
C ARG A 241 0.41 -17.00 -1.87
N ASP A 242 0.43 -16.30 -3.02
CA ASP A 242 0.10 -16.88 -4.32
C ASP A 242 1.29 -17.63 -4.96
N GLU A 243 2.51 -17.09 -4.83
CA GLU A 243 3.70 -17.64 -5.48
C GLU A 243 4.52 -18.55 -4.56
N GLU A 244 4.54 -18.26 -3.26
CA GLU A 244 5.31 -19.07 -2.29
C GLU A 244 4.43 -19.99 -1.44
N GLY A 245 3.12 -19.90 -1.54
CA GLY A 245 2.17 -20.75 -0.80
C GLY A 245 2.31 -20.61 0.71
N GLN A 246 2.65 -19.42 1.19
CA GLN A 246 2.89 -19.16 2.61
C GLN A 246 1.66 -18.57 3.29
N ASP A 247 1.46 -18.92 4.55
CA ASP A 247 0.55 -18.18 5.42
C ASP A 247 1.11 -16.77 5.66
N VAL A 248 0.32 -15.74 5.39
CA VAL A 248 0.76 -14.35 5.53
C VAL A 248 -0.16 -13.58 6.46
N LEU A 249 0.40 -12.93 7.46
CA LEU A 249 -0.30 -11.91 8.22
C LEU A 249 -0.12 -10.54 7.56
N PHE A 250 -1.22 -9.93 7.18
CA PHE A 250 -1.24 -8.59 6.65
C PHE A 250 -1.85 -7.62 7.65
N PHE A 251 -1.09 -6.62 8.08
CA PHE A 251 -1.51 -5.59 9.00
C PHE A 251 -1.69 -4.26 8.29
N VAL A 252 -2.76 -3.56 8.62
CA VAL A 252 -3.01 -2.17 8.17
C VAL A 252 -3.21 -1.30 9.42
N ASP A 253 -2.28 -0.49 9.73
CA ASP A 253 -2.37 0.47 10.84
C ASP A 253 -2.31 1.91 10.29
N ASN A 254 -3.45 2.60 10.20
CA ASN A 254 -4.74 2.00 10.51
C ASN A 254 -5.72 2.18 9.33
N ILE A 255 -6.69 1.32 9.24
CA ILE A 255 -7.68 1.30 8.15
C ILE A 255 -8.52 2.60 8.09
N PHE A 256 -8.73 3.28 9.22
CA PHE A 256 -9.42 4.57 9.23
C PHE A 256 -8.65 5.64 8.45
N ARG A 257 -7.32 5.65 8.53
CA ARG A 257 -6.47 6.59 7.78
C ARG A 257 -6.52 6.32 6.28
N PHE A 258 -6.64 5.06 5.87
CA PHE A 258 -6.90 4.71 4.48
C PHE A 258 -8.20 5.35 3.98
N THR A 259 -9.28 5.22 4.76
CA THR A 259 -10.58 5.85 4.45
C THR A 259 -10.49 7.37 4.42
N GLN A 260 -9.78 7.97 5.37
CA GLN A 260 -9.57 9.42 5.43
C GLN A 260 -8.81 9.94 4.21
N ALA A 261 -7.71 9.28 3.83
CA ALA A 261 -6.95 9.63 2.64
C ALA A 261 -7.80 9.52 1.36
N GLY A 262 -8.64 8.50 1.26
CA GLY A 262 -9.62 8.36 0.18
C GLY A 262 -10.62 9.53 0.13
N SER A 263 -11.07 10.02 1.28
CA SER A 263 -11.94 11.20 1.34
C SER A 263 -11.24 12.48 0.89
N GLU A 264 -9.99 12.67 1.30
CA GLU A 264 -9.16 13.80 0.89
C GLU A 264 -8.93 13.80 -0.63
N VAL A 265 -8.56 12.65 -1.20
CA VAL A 265 -8.40 12.44 -2.65
C VAL A 265 -9.71 12.74 -3.38
N SER A 266 -10.83 12.20 -2.90
CA SER A 266 -12.15 12.41 -3.51
C SER A 266 -12.55 13.89 -3.54
N ALA A 267 -12.26 14.61 -2.46
CA ALA A 267 -12.52 16.07 -2.40
C ALA A 267 -11.64 16.85 -3.38
N LEU A 268 -10.34 16.50 -3.48
CA LEU A 268 -9.42 17.11 -4.45
C LEU A 268 -9.81 16.83 -5.91
N LEU A 269 -10.42 15.68 -6.18
CA LEU A 269 -10.96 15.33 -7.49
C LEU A 269 -12.32 16.03 -7.80
N GLY A 270 -12.87 16.79 -6.85
CA GLY A 270 -14.13 17.50 -7.02
C GLY A 270 -15.36 16.61 -6.93
N ARG A 271 -15.27 15.43 -6.34
CA ARG A 271 -16.42 14.55 -6.13
C ARG A 271 -17.30 15.06 -5.00
N ILE A 272 -18.61 14.98 -5.17
CA ILE A 272 -19.59 15.41 -4.14
C ILE A 272 -19.54 14.38 -3.00
N PRO A 273 -19.29 14.80 -1.75
CA PRO A 273 -19.25 13.89 -0.61
C PRO A 273 -20.62 13.31 -0.29
N SER A 274 -20.67 12.16 0.37
CA SER A 274 -21.88 11.58 0.93
C SER A 274 -22.45 12.47 2.05
N ALA A 275 -23.67 12.17 2.50
CA ALA A 275 -24.36 12.93 3.56
C ALA A 275 -23.57 13.04 4.87
N VAL A 276 -22.66 12.09 5.15
CA VAL A 276 -21.82 12.08 6.36
C VAL A 276 -20.37 12.55 6.09
N GLY A 277 -20.09 13.07 4.89
CA GLY A 277 -18.80 13.69 4.55
C GLY A 277 -17.75 12.74 3.97
N TYR A 278 -18.01 11.45 3.87
CA TYR A 278 -17.11 10.51 3.22
C TYR A 278 -17.24 10.53 1.69
N GLN A 279 -16.24 9.95 1.02
CA GLN A 279 -16.28 9.75 -0.43
C GLN A 279 -17.48 8.88 -0.86
N PRO A 280 -18.07 9.15 -2.05
CA PRO A 280 -19.18 8.34 -2.55
C PRO A 280 -18.75 6.90 -2.88
N THR A 281 -17.46 6.67 -3.10
CA THR A 281 -16.86 5.37 -3.42
C THR A 281 -16.40 4.58 -2.20
N LEU A 282 -16.72 4.99 -0.97
CA LEU A 282 -16.22 4.37 0.25
C LEU A 282 -16.42 2.85 0.28
N ALA A 283 -17.63 2.39 -0.02
CA ALA A 283 -17.95 0.97 0.02
C ALA A 283 -17.17 0.18 -1.06
N THR A 284 -17.01 0.77 -2.24
CA THR A 284 -16.26 0.16 -3.35
C THR A 284 -14.77 0.11 -3.05
N ASP A 285 -14.19 1.22 -2.54
CA ASP A 285 -12.76 1.30 -2.20
C ASP A 285 -12.39 0.29 -1.09
N MET A 286 -13.22 0.21 -0.05
CA MET A 286 -13.04 -0.75 1.03
C MET A 286 -13.29 -2.19 0.60
N GLY A 287 -14.32 -2.41 -0.22
CA GLY A 287 -14.64 -3.72 -0.78
C GLY A 287 -13.50 -4.25 -1.65
N ALA A 288 -12.97 -3.44 -2.55
CA ALA A 288 -11.84 -3.81 -3.41
C ALA A 288 -10.60 -4.22 -2.60
N LEU A 289 -10.29 -3.52 -1.52
CA LEU A 289 -9.20 -3.90 -0.62
C LEU A 289 -9.49 -5.23 0.08
N GLN A 290 -10.71 -5.38 0.64
CA GLN A 290 -11.06 -6.52 1.49
C GLN A 290 -11.25 -7.82 0.72
N GLU A 291 -11.79 -7.78 -0.51
CA GLU A 291 -12.00 -8.98 -1.34
C GLU A 291 -10.68 -9.62 -1.79
N ARG A 292 -9.60 -8.85 -1.88
CA ARG A 292 -8.25 -9.38 -2.15
C ARG A 292 -7.66 -10.17 -0.98
N ILE A 293 -8.15 -9.93 0.25
CA ILE A 293 -7.70 -10.61 1.47
C ILE A 293 -8.54 -11.86 1.65
N THR A 294 -8.05 -12.99 1.18
CA THR A 294 -8.75 -14.28 1.24
C THR A 294 -7.73 -15.42 1.23
N THR A 295 -8.18 -16.63 1.53
CA THR A 295 -7.41 -17.87 1.40
C THR A 295 -7.62 -18.43 0.00
N THR A 296 -6.53 -18.76 -0.67
CA THR A 296 -6.52 -19.34 -2.03
C THR A 296 -6.02 -20.77 -2.00
#